data_1914ce959e50a2e4c4fd40ac7ceebb6a
#
_entry.id   1914ce959e50a2e4c4fd40ac7ceebb6a
#
_cell.length_a   1.000
_cell.length_b   1.000
_cell.length_c   1.000
_cell.angle_alpha   90.00
_cell.angle_beta   90.00
_cell.angle_gamma   90.00
#
_symmetry.space_group_name_H-M   'P 1'
#
loop_
_entity.id
_entity.type
_entity.pdbx_description
1 polymer ?
#
loop_
_entity_poly.entity_id
_entity_poly.type
_entity_poly.pdbx_seq_one_letter_code
_entity_poly.pdbx_strand_id
1 'polypeptide(L)'
;MNELQIALTLIGVLAVIGVLIYNRLQERKVRRQTEAGFARPGRDVLFDEAPGSAAEDHEVDFFPPAEEGDFHGRDVQEPHFGDTQILHDAELPDEPSSQSAPASVAMPAEQAQASPAFDELIEFRVVLKNLDGMTAESFDTAMAHSAALGKPVRWLALPLGRPAWEELSLESGKRYLEVQAVMQLADREGPAGKDELTALCELSQELAQLHGWQVRCDDAAEAAARAQSLDKFCADVDVQIGLNIISRGAAVLPISRLRSEAEAAGMRLSDEGVYQLLDSRGEVLFMLSNRESAAFDRNNAQAPETKGVTLLFDVPRVPDGVKNFDGMVALGRKLANEAGGVLVDDNLRPLTDAGIDKIRTQLAQIYGRMEARGVAAGSRLALRLFS
;
A
#
# COMPACT_ATOMS: atom_id res chain seq x y z
N MET A 1 -25.97 -45.74 -26.28
CA MET A 1 -25.77 -44.44 -25.58
C MET A 1 -26.93 -43.56 -26.06
N ASN A 2 -27.73 -43.05 -25.13
CA ASN A 2 -28.91 -42.24 -25.49
C ASN A 2 -28.42 -40.86 -26.00
N GLU A 3 -29.12 -40.33 -27.01
CA GLU A 3 -28.80 -39.01 -27.61
C GLU A 3 -28.62 -37.92 -26.57
N LEU A 4 -29.36 -37.99 -25.45
CA LEU A 4 -29.24 -37.10 -24.32
C LEU A 4 -27.85 -37.17 -23.61
N GLN A 5 -27.27 -38.37 -23.53
CA GLN A 5 -25.94 -38.56 -22.93
C GLN A 5 -24.82 -38.00 -23.82
N ILE A 6 -25.00 -38.10 -25.15
CA ILE A 6 -24.05 -37.54 -26.12
C ILE A 6 -24.12 -36.03 -26.09
N ALA A 7 -25.32 -35.43 -26.03
CA ALA A 7 -25.51 -33.99 -25.92
C ALA A 7 -24.91 -33.44 -24.61
N LEU A 8 -25.12 -34.13 -23.48
CA LEU A 8 -24.58 -33.70 -22.18
C LEU A 8 -23.05 -33.78 -22.11
N THR A 9 -22.44 -34.83 -22.69
CA THR A 9 -21.00 -34.95 -22.80
C THR A 9 -20.41 -33.89 -23.73
N LEU A 10 -21.07 -33.54 -24.82
CA LEU A 10 -20.61 -32.49 -25.73
C LEU A 10 -20.63 -31.10 -25.08
N ILE A 11 -21.68 -30.79 -24.31
CA ILE A 11 -21.78 -29.55 -23.53
C ILE A 11 -20.68 -29.51 -22.44
N GLY A 12 -20.43 -30.60 -21.75
CA GLY A 12 -19.38 -30.70 -20.75
C GLY A 12 -17.99 -30.47 -21.34
N VAL A 13 -17.69 -31.07 -22.50
CA VAL A 13 -16.43 -30.88 -23.22
C VAL A 13 -16.28 -29.44 -23.71
N LEU A 14 -17.34 -28.82 -24.24
CA LEU A 14 -17.34 -27.42 -24.66
C LEU A 14 -17.12 -26.46 -23.47
N ALA A 15 -17.72 -26.74 -22.31
CA ALA A 15 -17.49 -25.94 -21.09
C ALA A 15 -16.05 -26.05 -20.61
N VAL A 16 -15.44 -27.24 -20.60
CA VAL A 16 -14.04 -27.45 -20.23
C VAL A 16 -13.08 -26.75 -21.22
N ILE A 17 -13.37 -26.86 -22.54
CA ILE A 17 -12.59 -26.14 -23.56
C ILE A 17 -12.72 -24.61 -23.37
N GLY A 18 -13.93 -24.12 -23.07
CA GLY A 18 -14.18 -22.70 -22.79
C GLY A 18 -13.37 -22.20 -21.60
N VAL A 19 -13.33 -22.96 -20.50
CA VAL A 19 -12.53 -22.64 -19.30
C VAL A 19 -11.03 -22.70 -19.60
N LEU A 20 -10.56 -23.68 -20.37
CA LEU A 20 -9.15 -23.78 -20.76
C LEU A 20 -8.71 -22.63 -21.69
N ILE A 21 -9.59 -22.22 -22.61
CA ILE A 21 -9.34 -21.06 -23.48
C ILE A 21 -9.34 -19.77 -22.66
N TYR A 22 -10.30 -19.62 -21.75
CA TYR A 22 -10.37 -18.47 -20.84
C TYR A 22 -9.12 -18.36 -19.96
N ASN A 23 -8.71 -19.44 -19.29
CA ASN A 23 -7.47 -19.48 -18.51
C ASN A 23 -6.24 -19.16 -19.36
N ARG A 24 -6.15 -19.71 -20.57
CA ARG A 24 -5.02 -19.43 -21.47
C ARG A 24 -5.01 -17.99 -22.00
N LEU A 25 -6.18 -17.38 -22.18
CA LEU A 25 -6.30 -15.97 -22.55
C LEU A 25 -5.95 -15.06 -21.37
N GLN A 26 -6.34 -15.45 -20.15
CA GLN A 26 -5.99 -14.76 -18.92
C GLN A 26 -4.48 -14.88 -18.62
N GLU A 27 -3.89 -16.08 -18.74
CA GLU A 27 -2.44 -16.26 -18.65
C GLU A 27 -1.67 -15.44 -19.71
N ARG A 28 -2.21 -15.35 -20.94
CA ARG A 28 -1.61 -14.51 -21.99
C ARG A 28 -1.78 -13.02 -21.70
N LYS A 29 -2.86 -12.60 -21.04
CA LYS A 29 -3.07 -11.21 -20.62
C LYS A 29 -2.13 -10.84 -19.48
N VAL A 30 -2.02 -11.69 -18.46
CA VAL A 30 -1.09 -11.56 -17.36
C VAL A 30 0.36 -11.62 -17.87
N ARG A 31 0.68 -12.59 -18.74
CA ARG A 31 2.03 -12.72 -19.32
C ARG A 31 2.39 -11.54 -20.24
N ARG A 32 1.43 -10.99 -21.01
CA ARG A 32 1.65 -9.77 -21.80
C ARG A 32 1.80 -8.52 -20.91
N GLN A 33 1.10 -8.45 -19.80
CA GLN A 33 1.27 -7.38 -18.80
C GLN A 33 2.63 -7.52 -18.10
N THR A 34 3.03 -8.74 -17.75
CA THR A 34 4.36 -9.04 -17.18
C THR A 34 5.47 -8.81 -18.23
N GLU A 35 5.29 -9.30 -19.48
CA GLU A 35 6.25 -9.11 -20.56
C GLU A 35 6.28 -7.64 -21.07
N ALA A 36 5.19 -6.90 -21.03
CA ALA A 36 5.17 -5.46 -21.30
C ALA A 36 5.79 -4.65 -20.14
N GLY A 37 5.73 -5.15 -18.92
CA GLY A 37 6.49 -4.66 -17.76
C GLY A 37 7.98 -4.96 -17.86
N PHE A 38 8.35 -6.12 -18.45
CA PHE A 38 9.74 -6.52 -18.65
C PHE A 38 10.34 -6.13 -20.02
N ALA A 39 9.51 -5.81 -21.04
CA ALA A 39 9.98 -5.38 -22.37
C ALA A 39 10.25 -3.87 -22.46
N ARG A 40 9.94 -3.09 -21.44
CA ARG A 40 10.64 -1.83 -21.21
C ARG A 40 11.93 -2.21 -20.50
N PRO A 41 13.13 -1.86 -21.04
CA PRO A 41 14.37 -2.00 -20.27
C PRO A 41 14.08 -1.23 -18.99
N GLY A 42 14.01 -1.98 -17.88
CA GLY A 42 13.55 -1.48 -16.61
C GLY A 42 14.32 -0.22 -16.24
N ARG A 43 13.69 0.91 -16.44
CA ARG A 43 14.12 2.13 -15.80
C ARG A 43 13.89 1.87 -14.34
N ASP A 44 14.93 1.48 -13.65
CA ASP A 44 14.92 1.44 -12.19
C ASP A 44 14.71 2.88 -11.72
N VAL A 45 13.46 3.23 -11.44
CA VAL A 45 13.04 4.59 -11.06
C VAL A 45 13.82 5.07 -9.83
N LEU A 46 14.42 4.12 -9.09
CA LEU A 46 15.23 4.38 -7.91
C LEU A 46 16.71 4.67 -8.25
N PHE A 47 17.16 4.40 -9.47
CA PHE A 47 18.57 4.57 -9.87
C PHE A 47 18.80 5.40 -11.13
N ASP A 48 17.74 5.94 -11.79
CA ASP A 48 17.88 6.88 -12.91
C ASP A 48 18.11 8.31 -12.43
N GLU A 49 19.19 8.90 -12.89
CA GLU A 49 19.47 10.34 -12.75
C GLU A 49 18.51 11.15 -13.63
N ALA A 50 18.01 12.27 -13.09
CA ALA A 50 17.24 13.23 -13.87
C ALA A 50 18.06 13.71 -15.09
N PRO A 51 17.47 13.93 -16.28
CA PRO A 51 18.19 14.47 -17.42
C PRO A 51 18.55 15.93 -17.14
N GLY A 52 19.78 16.16 -16.73
CA GLY A 52 20.39 17.47 -16.60
C GLY A 52 21.27 17.75 -17.81
N SER A 53 20.87 18.76 -18.56
CA SER A 53 21.60 19.62 -19.50
C SER A 53 22.84 19.07 -20.19
N ALA A 54 22.77 19.08 -21.51
CA ALA A 54 23.89 18.99 -22.41
C ALA A 54 24.96 20.07 -22.08
N ALA A 55 26.21 19.64 -21.91
CA ALA A 55 27.40 20.47 -22.04
C ALA A 55 28.53 19.61 -22.57
N GLU A 56 28.85 19.92 -23.81
CA GLU A 56 30.11 19.93 -24.50
C GLU A 56 31.26 18.98 -24.11
N ASP A 57 31.68 18.25 -25.13
CA ASP A 57 32.94 17.52 -25.24
C ASP A 57 34.15 18.38 -24.85
N HIS A 58 34.92 17.90 -23.87
CA HIS A 58 36.34 18.19 -23.76
C HIS A 58 37.09 16.91 -23.37
N GLU A 59 37.77 16.40 -24.36
CA GLU A 59 38.90 15.47 -24.29
C GLU A 59 40.00 16.08 -23.42
N VAL A 60 40.41 15.40 -22.34
CA VAL A 60 41.61 15.75 -21.60
C VAL A 60 42.36 14.47 -21.19
N ASP A 61 43.61 14.53 -21.56
CA ASP A 61 44.69 13.62 -21.64
C ASP A 61 45.17 13.07 -20.27
N PHE A 62 45.75 11.93 -20.38
CA PHE A 62 46.60 11.07 -19.58
C PHE A 62 47.46 11.69 -18.46
N PHE A 63 47.47 11.03 -17.28
CA PHE A 63 48.31 11.30 -16.12
C PHE A 63 49.70 10.69 -16.21
N PRO A 64 50.71 11.28 -15.57
CA PRO A 64 51.83 10.56 -14.96
C PRO A 64 51.90 10.72 -13.43
N PRO A 65 52.73 9.92 -12.74
CA PRO A 65 52.56 9.53 -11.36
C PRO A 65 53.18 10.45 -10.30
N ALA A 66 52.73 10.22 -9.06
CA ALA A 66 52.99 10.94 -7.84
C ALA A 66 54.45 10.98 -7.40
N GLU A 67 54.89 12.13 -6.90
CA GLU A 67 56.05 12.30 -6.01
C GLU A 67 55.62 12.53 -4.56
N GLU A 68 56.30 11.88 -3.63
CA GLU A 68 56.22 12.04 -2.19
C GLU A 68 56.76 13.41 -1.75
N GLY A 69 56.02 14.09 -0.96
CA GLY A 69 56.44 15.35 -0.33
C GLY A 69 56.01 15.46 1.13
N ASP A 70 56.99 15.34 2.00
CA ASP A 70 56.94 15.62 3.43
C ASP A 70 56.35 16.99 3.77
N PHE A 71 55.42 17.04 4.69
CA PHE A 71 55.10 18.30 5.39
C PHE A 71 54.90 18.09 6.90
N HIS A 72 55.82 18.72 7.61
CA HIS A 72 55.93 18.92 9.04
C HIS A 72 54.66 19.52 9.67
N GLY A 73 54.51 19.16 10.95
CA GLY A 73 53.46 19.52 11.87
C GLY A 73 53.15 21.02 12.05
N ARG A 74 51.93 21.25 12.42
CA ARG A 74 51.49 22.40 13.20
C ARG A 74 50.51 21.95 14.26
N ASP A 75 50.93 22.23 15.49
CA ASP A 75 50.14 22.17 16.73
C ASP A 75 48.81 22.91 16.56
N VAL A 76 47.73 22.27 16.91
CA VAL A 76 46.46 22.95 17.20
C VAL A 76 46.05 22.60 18.62
N GLN A 77 46.08 23.61 19.48
CA GLN A 77 45.70 23.61 20.88
C GLN A 77 44.24 23.17 21.05
N GLU A 78 44.02 22.25 21.98
CA GLU A 78 42.70 21.94 22.55
C GLU A 78 42.25 23.05 23.50
N PRO A 79 40.97 23.46 23.52
CA PRO A 79 40.47 24.36 24.56
C PRO A 79 40.07 23.55 25.81
N HIS A 80 40.69 23.88 26.91
CA HIS A 80 40.33 23.49 28.27
C HIS A 80 38.94 24.00 28.64
N PHE A 81 38.07 23.09 29.07
CA PHE A 81 36.89 23.45 29.83
C PHE A 81 37.21 23.38 31.33
N GLY A 82 37.06 24.55 31.97
CA GLY A 82 37.30 24.73 33.37
C GLY A 82 36.23 24.11 34.26
N ASP A 83 36.71 23.69 35.43
CA ASP A 83 35.97 23.21 36.59
C ASP A 83 34.89 24.19 37.02
N THR A 84 33.68 23.73 37.27
CA THR A 84 32.66 24.47 38.01
C THR A 84 32.38 23.76 39.31
N GLN A 85 32.65 24.53 40.39
CA GLN A 85 32.56 24.17 41.77
C GLN A 85 31.18 23.75 42.23
N ILE A 86 31.16 22.73 43.08
CA ILE A 86 30.06 22.28 43.93
C ILE A 86 29.82 23.35 45.00
N LEU A 87 28.60 23.85 45.12
CA LEU A 87 28.11 24.56 46.30
C LEU A 87 26.99 23.74 46.93
N HIS A 88 27.24 23.46 48.21
CA HIS A 88 26.38 22.76 49.16
C HIS A 88 25.29 23.68 49.73
N ASP A 89 24.20 23.04 50.13
CA ASP A 89 23.22 23.39 51.17
C ASP A 89 22.30 24.60 50.98
N ALA A 90 21.00 24.29 50.83
CA ALA A 90 19.93 25.02 51.52
C ALA A 90 18.72 24.10 51.74
N GLU A 91 18.26 24.15 52.94
CA GLU A 91 17.22 23.40 53.65
C GLU A 91 15.86 23.38 52.98
N LEU A 92 15.13 22.26 53.17
CA LEU A 92 13.70 22.06 52.98
C LEU A 92 12.88 22.81 54.04
N PRO A 93 11.70 23.31 53.70
CA PRO A 93 10.57 23.36 54.61
C PRO A 93 9.43 22.43 54.20
N ASP A 94 8.80 21.95 55.25
CA ASP A 94 7.72 21.01 55.42
C ASP A 94 6.55 21.05 54.43
N GLU A 95 6.04 19.85 54.20
CA GLU A 95 4.70 19.57 53.58
C GLU A 95 3.56 20.20 54.35
N PRO A 96 2.42 20.41 53.65
CA PRO A 96 1.18 19.90 54.19
C PRO A 96 0.46 18.95 53.26
N SER A 97 0.07 17.84 53.85
CA SER A 97 -0.91 16.86 53.39
C SER A 97 -2.08 17.47 52.67
N SER A 98 -2.44 16.97 51.50
CA SER A 98 -3.83 17.10 51.04
C SER A 98 -4.22 16.09 49.97
N GLN A 99 -5.16 15.27 50.36
CA GLN A 99 -6.32 14.79 49.62
C GLN A 99 -6.11 14.09 48.29
N SER A 100 -6.23 12.78 48.40
CA SER A 100 -6.52 11.86 47.34
C SER A 100 -7.73 12.35 46.52
N ALA A 101 -7.50 12.78 45.29
CA ALA A 101 -8.51 12.83 44.25
C ALA A 101 -8.75 11.42 43.70
N PRO A 102 -9.98 10.99 43.45
CA PRO A 102 -10.24 9.65 42.94
C PRO A 102 -9.62 9.50 41.54
N ALA A 103 -8.85 8.42 41.38
CA ALA A 103 -8.35 8.00 40.11
C ALA A 103 -9.52 7.91 39.10
N SER A 104 -9.57 8.84 38.17
CA SER A 104 -10.39 8.73 36.98
C SER A 104 -9.90 7.50 36.26
N VAL A 105 -10.68 6.43 36.31
CA VAL A 105 -10.51 5.26 35.47
C VAL A 105 -10.68 5.77 34.05
N ALA A 106 -9.57 5.97 33.35
CA ALA A 106 -9.60 6.18 31.92
C ALA A 106 -10.25 4.94 31.30
N MET A 107 -11.51 5.07 30.91
CA MET A 107 -12.16 4.13 30.03
C MET A 107 -11.27 3.99 28.79
N PRO A 108 -11.05 2.75 28.27
CA PRO A 108 -10.40 2.58 26.98
C PRO A 108 -11.15 3.46 26.00
N ALA A 109 -10.43 4.31 25.27
CA ALA A 109 -10.98 5.05 24.15
C ALA A 109 -11.54 4.01 23.18
N GLU A 110 -12.83 3.76 23.29
CA GLU A 110 -13.62 3.09 22.28
C GLU A 110 -13.29 3.83 20.99
N GLN A 111 -12.63 3.14 20.07
CA GLN A 111 -12.26 3.70 18.78
C GLN A 111 -13.54 4.19 18.13
N ALA A 112 -13.81 5.47 18.28
CA ALA A 112 -14.90 6.13 17.59
C ALA A 112 -14.62 5.92 16.10
N GLN A 113 -15.30 4.93 15.51
CA GLN A 113 -15.28 4.70 14.08
C GLN A 113 -15.75 6.02 13.47
N ALA A 114 -14.80 6.73 12.81
CA ALA A 114 -15.13 7.99 12.17
C ALA A 114 -16.30 7.70 11.22
N SER A 115 -17.37 8.50 11.32
CA SER A 115 -18.54 8.36 10.44
C SER A 115 -18.06 8.29 8.99
N PRO A 116 -18.59 7.40 8.17
CA PRO A 116 -18.24 7.33 6.76
C PRO A 116 -18.54 8.67 6.09
N ALA A 117 -17.57 9.22 5.37
CA ALA A 117 -17.71 10.51 4.72
C ALA A 117 -17.29 10.39 3.25
N PHE A 118 -17.91 11.23 2.43
CA PHE A 118 -17.48 11.48 1.05
C PHE A 118 -16.12 12.19 1.06
N ASP A 119 -15.22 11.76 0.16
CA ASP A 119 -13.93 12.38 -0.05
C ASP A 119 -13.81 12.91 -1.48
N GLU A 120 -13.86 14.23 -1.63
CA GLU A 120 -13.84 14.90 -2.93
C GLU A 120 -12.55 14.61 -3.72
N LEU A 121 -11.46 14.29 -3.05
CA LEU A 121 -10.17 14.03 -3.69
C LEU A 121 -10.19 12.73 -4.52
N ILE A 122 -10.87 11.70 -4.02
CA ILE A 122 -10.82 10.35 -4.60
C ILE A 122 -12.18 9.80 -5.02
N GLU A 123 -13.26 10.57 -4.87
CA GLU A 123 -14.61 10.07 -5.14
C GLU A 123 -15.42 11.00 -6.05
N PHE A 124 -16.31 10.40 -6.82
CA PHE A 124 -17.44 11.00 -7.52
C PHE A 124 -18.72 10.73 -6.74
N ARG A 125 -19.65 11.69 -6.73
CA ARG A 125 -20.81 11.61 -5.86
C ARG A 125 -22.12 11.85 -6.61
N VAL A 126 -23.11 11.01 -6.28
CA VAL A 126 -24.52 11.23 -6.59
C VAL A 126 -25.29 11.32 -5.28
N VAL A 127 -26.13 12.35 -5.13
CA VAL A 127 -26.90 12.63 -3.91
C VAL A 127 -28.38 12.43 -4.19
N LEU A 128 -29.05 11.57 -3.38
CA LEU A 128 -30.48 11.35 -3.39
C LEU A 128 -31.07 11.91 -2.08
N LYS A 129 -32.21 12.62 -2.18
CA LYS A 129 -32.88 13.22 -1.02
C LYS A 129 -34.38 13.02 -1.08
N ASN A 130 -34.98 12.79 0.11
CA ASN A 130 -36.41 12.85 0.30
C ASN A 130 -36.71 13.23 1.76
N LEU A 131 -37.45 14.33 1.96
CA LEU A 131 -37.82 14.84 3.28
C LEU A 131 -38.73 13.88 4.05
N ASP A 132 -39.57 13.11 3.34
CA ASP A 132 -40.42 12.08 3.94
C ASP A 132 -39.68 10.81 4.32
N GLY A 133 -38.40 10.73 3.94
CA GLY A 133 -37.51 9.59 4.14
C GLY A 133 -37.64 8.50 3.08
N MET A 134 -36.48 7.96 2.65
CA MET A 134 -36.33 6.87 1.68
C MET A 134 -36.21 5.55 2.45
N THR A 135 -36.95 4.53 2.04
CA THR A 135 -36.89 3.21 2.68
C THR A 135 -35.62 2.46 2.25
N ALA A 136 -35.00 1.73 3.16
CA ALA A 136 -33.77 1.01 2.93
C ALA A 136 -33.88 0.00 1.78
N GLU A 137 -34.99 -0.73 1.73
CA GLU A 137 -35.25 -1.79 0.75
C GLU A 137 -35.30 -1.26 -0.70
N SER A 138 -35.63 0.03 -0.88
CA SER A 138 -35.68 0.65 -2.23
C SER A 138 -34.32 0.71 -2.91
N PHE A 139 -33.22 0.56 -2.20
CA PHE A 139 -31.86 0.65 -2.73
C PHE A 139 -31.26 -0.70 -3.16
N ASP A 140 -31.88 -1.82 -2.83
CA ASP A 140 -31.33 -3.17 -3.06
C ASP A 140 -30.89 -3.40 -4.52
N THR A 141 -31.78 -3.14 -5.46
CA THR A 141 -31.51 -3.30 -6.89
C THR A 141 -30.42 -2.34 -7.37
N ALA A 142 -30.41 -1.08 -6.92
CA ALA A 142 -29.43 -0.10 -7.34
C ALA A 142 -28.04 -0.43 -6.76
N MET A 143 -27.94 -0.90 -5.53
CA MET A 143 -26.70 -1.36 -4.92
C MET A 143 -26.13 -2.56 -5.70
N ALA A 144 -26.96 -3.55 -6.04
CA ALA A 144 -26.56 -4.71 -6.82
C ALA A 144 -26.05 -4.31 -8.23
N HIS A 145 -26.72 -3.40 -8.91
CA HIS A 145 -26.28 -2.93 -10.23
C HIS A 145 -25.00 -2.09 -10.15
N SER A 146 -24.86 -1.25 -9.12
CA SER A 146 -23.66 -0.41 -8.95
C SER A 146 -22.39 -1.24 -8.74
N ALA A 147 -22.49 -2.45 -8.19
CA ALA A 147 -21.34 -3.36 -8.02
C ALA A 147 -20.76 -3.84 -9.36
N ALA A 148 -21.50 -3.73 -10.47
CA ALA A 148 -21.04 -4.11 -11.80
C ALA A 148 -20.41 -2.95 -12.61
N LEU A 149 -20.30 -1.75 -12.04
CA LEU A 149 -19.82 -0.56 -12.77
C LEU A 149 -18.29 -0.46 -12.90
N GLY A 150 -17.54 -1.49 -12.54
CA GLY A 150 -16.08 -1.57 -12.74
C GLY A 150 -15.25 -0.88 -11.65
N LYS A 151 -15.79 0.10 -10.93
CA LYS A 151 -15.14 0.74 -9.79
C LYS A 151 -15.94 0.57 -8.51
N PRO A 152 -15.28 0.52 -7.33
CA PRO A 152 -15.98 0.39 -6.06
C PRO A 152 -16.96 1.56 -5.82
N VAL A 153 -18.21 1.22 -5.54
CA VAL A 153 -19.25 2.18 -5.15
C VAL A 153 -19.63 1.94 -3.70
N ARG A 154 -19.56 2.99 -2.89
CA ARG A 154 -20.04 2.99 -1.50
C ARG A 154 -21.36 3.75 -1.43
N TRP A 155 -22.26 3.29 -0.60
CA TRP A 155 -23.53 3.94 -0.35
C TRP A 155 -23.53 4.47 1.08
N LEU A 156 -23.50 5.81 1.22
CA LEU A 156 -23.50 6.52 2.49
C LEU A 156 -24.91 7.05 2.73
N ALA A 157 -25.40 6.95 3.96
CA ALA A 157 -26.77 7.30 4.27
C ALA A 157 -26.86 8.13 5.54
N LEU A 158 -27.75 9.12 5.55
CA LEU A 158 -28.12 9.92 6.70
C LEU A 158 -29.49 9.43 7.20
N PRO A 159 -29.55 8.69 8.31
CA PRO A 159 -30.80 8.15 8.83
C PRO A 159 -31.78 9.23 9.26
N LEU A 160 -33.07 8.94 9.11
CA LEU A 160 -34.13 9.77 9.65
C LEU A 160 -34.03 9.80 11.19
N GLY A 161 -33.92 11.02 11.75
CA GLY A 161 -33.86 11.22 13.21
C GLY A 161 -32.48 11.02 13.85
N ARG A 162 -31.42 10.79 13.06
CA ARG A 162 -30.02 10.72 13.54
C ARG A 162 -29.13 11.66 12.74
N PRO A 163 -28.24 12.47 13.38
CA PRO A 163 -27.41 13.44 12.67
C PRO A 163 -26.10 12.83 12.13
N ALA A 164 -25.86 11.52 12.30
CA ALA A 164 -24.61 10.86 11.92
C ALA A 164 -24.78 10.04 10.63
N TRP A 165 -23.83 10.19 9.71
CA TRP A 165 -23.73 9.37 8.51
C TRP A 165 -23.32 7.94 8.86
N GLU A 166 -23.92 6.98 8.19
CA GLU A 166 -23.58 5.56 8.26
C GLU A 166 -23.46 4.97 6.86
N GLU A 167 -22.89 3.79 6.72
CA GLU A 167 -23.04 3.02 5.49
C GLU A 167 -24.48 2.56 5.36
N LEU A 168 -25.03 2.65 4.13
CA LEU A 168 -26.40 2.28 3.86
C LEU A 168 -26.62 0.81 4.22
N SER A 169 -27.54 0.56 5.13
CA SER A 169 -27.96 -0.78 5.52
C SER A 169 -29.34 -1.10 4.95
N LEU A 170 -29.50 -2.26 4.34
CA LEU A 170 -30.78 -2.75 3.81
C LEU A 170 -31.69 -3.36 4.89
N GLU A 171 -31.44 -3.06 6.18
CA GLU A 171 -32.31 -3.52 7.27
C GLU A 171 -33.73 -2.98 7.12
N SER A 172 -34.70 -3.87 7.23
CA SER A 172 -36.12 -3.54 7.08
C SER A 172 -36.57 -2.49 8.10
N GLY A 173 -37.32 -1.52 7.62
CA GLY A 173 -37.85 -0.43 8.41
C GLY A 173 -36.89 0.75 8.64
N LYS A 174 -35.64 0.70 8.23
CA LYS A 174 -34.76 1.87 8.22
C LYS A 174 -35.20 2.87 7.14
N ARG A 175 -35.12 4.16 7.48
CA ARG A 175 -35.43 5.27 6.57
C ARG A 175 -34.33 6.31 6.61
N TYR A 176 -34.02 6.88 5.44
CA TYR A 176 -32.91 7.81 5.23
C TYR A 176 -33.42 9.14 4.63
N LEU A 177 -32.91 10.27 5.12
CA LEU A 177 -33.21 11.61 4.59
C LEU A 177 -32.38 11.91 3.35
N GLU A 178 -31.11 11.47 3.38
CA GLU A 178 -30.15 11.65 2.30
C GLU A 178 -29.35 10.37 2.12
N VAL A 179 -29.12 9.99 0.87
CA VAL A 179 -28.24 8.89 0.50
C VAL A 179 -27.28 9.39 -0.55
N GLN A 180 -26.01 9.03 -0.41
CA GLN A 180 -24.96 9.36 -1.36
C GLN A 180 -24.38 8.07 -1.93
N ALA A 181 -24.50 7.86 -3.25
CA ALA A 181 -23.72 6.88 -3.97
C ALA A 181 -22.40 7.52 -4.37
N VAL A 182 -21.29 6.96 -3.87
CA VAL A 182 -19.95 7.49 -4.11
C VAL A 182 -19.07 6.46 -4.79
N MET A 183 -18.57 6.79 -5.99
CA MET A 183 -17.71 5.92 -6.79
C MET A 183 -16.27 6.36 -6.66
N GLN A 184 -15.36 5.43 -6.45
CA GLN A 184 -13.92 5.71 -6.40
C GLN A 184 -13.41 6.11 -7.80
N LEU A 185 -12.60 7.19 -7.87
CA LEU A 185 -12.13 7.77 -9.12
C LEU A 185 -10.93 7.03 -9.73
N ALA A 186 -10.09 6.39 -8.91
CA ALA A 186 -8.94 5.64 -9.37
C ALA A 186 -8.54 4.56 -8.38
N ASP A 187 -7.92 3.49 -8.86
CA ASP A 187 -7.22 2.45 -8.12
C ASP A 187 -6.08 1.90 -9.00
N ARG A 188 -5.43 0.80 -8.59
CA ARG A 188 -4.35 0.16 -9.38
C ARG A 188 -4.79 -0.39 -10.74
N GLU A 189 -6.09 -0.56 -10.97
CA GLU A 189 -6.63 -0.98 -12.27
C GLU A 189 -6.80 0.19 -13.24
N GLY A 190 -6.68 1.43 -12.76
CA GLY A 190 -6.74 2.66 -13.56
C GLY A 190 -7.82 3.65 -13.13
N PRO A 191 -8.07 4.70 -13.91
CA PRO A 191 -9.05 5.74 -13.61
C PRO A 191 -10.46 5.30 -13.97
N ALA A 192 -11.47 5.81 -13.24
CA ALA A 192 -12.87 5.71 -13.63
C ALA A 192 -13.12 6.48 -14.93
N GLY A 193 -13.75 5.83 -15.90
CA GLY A 193 -14.15 6.43 -17.16
C GLY A 193 -15.42 7.28 -17.02
N LYS A 194 -15.59 8.22 -17.96
CA LYS A 194 -16.82 9.04 -18.01
C LYS A 194 -18.09 8.19 -18.10
N ASP A 195 -18.03 7.07 -18.82
CA ASP A 195 -19.21 6.21 -19.04
C ASP A 195 -19.64 5.51 -17.74
N GLU A 196 -18.68 5.08 -16.91
CA GLU A 196 -18.94 4.48 -15.59
C GLU A 196 -19.58 5.50 -14.63
N LEU A 197 -19.04 6.74 -14.62
CA LEU A 197 -19.59 7.84 -13.79
C LEU A 197 -21.01 8.24 -14.26
N THR A 198 -21.22 8.28 -15.57
CA THR A 198 -22.53 8.56 -16.16
C THR A 198 -23.52 7.45 -15.83
N ALA A 199 -23.11 6.19 -15.92
CA ALA A 199 -23.96 5.05 -15.60
C ALA A 199 -24.41 5.05 -14.12
N LEU A 200 -23.53 5.43 -13.17
CA LEU A 200 -23.95 5.60 -11.78
C LEU A 200 -24.99 6.72 -11.62
N CYS A 201 -24.81 7.82 -12.36
CA CYS A 201 -25.78 8.91 -12.36
C CYS A 201 -27.14 8.49 -12.93
N GLU A 202 -27.15 7.80 -14.07
CA GLU A 202 -28.37 7.28 -14.73
C GLU A 202 -29.10 6.30 -13.82
N LEU A 203 -28.38 5.32 -13.24
CA LEU A 203 -28.93 4.37 -12.27
C LEU A 203 -29.61 5.07 -11.09
N SER A 204 -28.98 6.12 -10.57
CA SER A 204 -29.53 6.90 -9.45
C SER A 204 -30.71 7.77 -9.87
N GLN A 205 -30.74 8.28 -11.11
CA GLN A 205 -31.85 9.04 -11.68
C GLN A 205 -33.08 8.13 -11.92
N GLU A 206 -32.88 6.93 -12.43
CA GLU A 206 -33.95 5.93 -12.59
C GLU A 206 -34.60 5.59 -11.24
N LEU A 207 -33.74 5.33 -10.22
CA LEU A 207 -34.20 5.08 -8.86
C LEU A 207 -35.01 6.27 -8.29
N ALA A 208 -34.50 7.48 -8.48
CA ALA A 208 -35.17 8.70 -8.03
C ALA A 208 -36.51 8.93 -8.72
N GLN A 209 -36.60 8.69 -10.04
CA GLN A 209 -37.83 8.79 -10.82
C GLN A 209 -38.88 7.78 -10.35
N LEU A 210 -38.48 6.53 -10.10
CA LEU A 210 -39.39 5.47 -9.64
C LEU A 210 -40.07 5.83 -8.33
N HIS A 211 -39.36 6.52 -7.43
CA HIS A 211 -39.84 6.83 -6.08
C HIS A 211 -40.20 8.30 -5.85
N GLY A 212 -40.06 9.18 -6.85
CA GLY A 212 -40.33 10.61 -6.73
C GLY A 212 -39.32 11.36 -5.84
N TRP A 213 -38.07 10.91 -5.81
CA TRP A 213 -37.01 11.52 -5.02
C TRP A 213 -36.26 12.60 -5.80
N GLN A 214 -35.58 13.49 -5.06
CA GLN A 214 -34.63 14.43 -5.67
C GLN A 214 -33.28 13.74 -5.87
N VAL A 215 -32.66 14.00 -7.03
CA VAL A 215 -31.33 13.49 -7.35
C VAL A 215 -30.45 14.62 -7.86
N ARG A 216 -29.17 14.61 -7.47
CA ARG A 216 -28.13 15.52 -7.97
C ARG A 216 -26.85 14.72 -8.19
N CYS A 217 -26.33 14.77 -9.41
CA CYS A 217 -25.01 14.21 -9.77
C CYS A 217 -23.97 15.32 -9.79
N ASP A 218 -22.74 15.01 -9.37
CA ASP A 218 -21.57 15.81 -9.70
C ASP A 218 -21.31 15.72 -11.22
N ASP A 219 -20.51 16.62 -11.81
CA ASP A 219 -20.22 16.59 -13.24
C ASP A 219 -19.32 15.40 -13.61
N ALA A 220 -19.82 14.49 -14.43
CA ALA A 220 -19.10 13.27 -14.81
C ALA A 220 -17.89 13.56 -15.71
N ALA A 221 -17.90 14.63 -16.52
CA ALA A 221 -16.76 14.97 -17.38
C ALA A 221 -15.61 15.60 -16.55
N GLU A 222 -15.95 16.47 -15.61
CA GLU A 222 -14.99 17.04 -14.66
C GLU A 222 -14.40 15.94 -13.76
N ALA A 223 -15.25 15.04 -13.23
CA ALA A 223 -14.83 13.92 -12.41
C ALA A 223 -13.91 12.95 -13.17
N ALA A 224 -14.19 12.65 -14.44
CA ALA A 224 -13.32 11.84 -15.28
C ALA A 224 -11.94 12.49 -15.51
N ALA A 225 -11.89 13.83 -15.68
CA ALA A 225 -10.61 14.54 -15.78
C ALA A 225 -9.83 14.48 -14.46
N ARG A 226 -10.51 14.59 -13.30
CA ARG A 226 -9.90 14.39 -11.98
C ARG A 226 -9.39 12.97 -11.81
N ALA A 227 -10.16 11.96 -12.25
CA ALA A 227 -9.77 10.56 -12.22
C ALA A 227 -8.47 10.31 -12.97
N GLN A 228 -8.33 10.84 -14.19
CA GLN A 228 -7.09 10.73 -14.98
C GLN A 228 -5.90 11.42 -14.30
N SER A 229 -6.11 12.59 -13.70
CA SER A 229 -5.05 13.30 -12.95
C SER A 229 -4.62 12.54 -11.71
N LEU A 230 -5.58 11.89 -11.03
CA LEU A 230 -5.33 11.07 -9.85
C LEU A 230 -4.59 9.78 -10.21
N ASP A 231 -5.01 9.10 -11.28
CA ASP A 231 -4.36 7.90 -11.81
C ASP A 231 -2.90 8.16 -12.19
N LYS A 232 -2.63 9.26 -12.89
CA LYS A 232 -1.26 9.68 -13.20
C LYS A 232 -0.43 9.88 -11.93
N PHE A 233 -0.99 10.55 -10.93
CA PHE A 233 -0.33 10.72 -9.64
C PHE A 233 -0.06 9.36 -8.97
N CYS A 234 -1.05 8.45 -8.96
CA CYS A 234 -0.86 7.11 -8.43
C CYS A 234 0.28 6.38 -9.14
N ALA A 235 0.33 6.41 -10.47
CA ALA A 235 1.40 5.80 -11.25
C ALA A 235 2.80 6.37 -10.93
N ASP A 236 2.88 7.65 -10.58
CA ASP A 236 4.14 8.33 -10.21
C ASP A 236 4.66 7.94 -8.81
N VAL A 237 3.82 7.40 -7.94
CA VAL A 237 4.16 7.07 -6.54
C VAL A 237 3.94 5.59 -6.20
N ASP A 238 3.32 4.79 -7.08
CA ASP A 238 3.09 3.37 -6.88
C ASP A 238 4.39 2.58 -7.10
N VAL A 239 5.23 2.60 -6.08
CA VAL A 239 6.54 1.97 -6.08
C VAL A 239 6.56 0.84 -5.06
N GLN A 240 7.11 -0.30 -5.47
CA GLN A 240 7.43 -1.41 -4.59
C GLN A 240 8.95 -1.59 -4.53
N ILE A 241 9.48 -1.84 -3.35
CA ILE A 241 10.91 -2.09 -3.13
C ILE A 241 11.09 -3.55 -2.74
N GLY A 242 11.83 -4.28 -3.56
CA GLY A 242 12.23 -5.66 -3.31
C GLY A 242 13.66 -5.75 -2.78
N LEU A 243 13.87 -6.44 -1.66
CA LEU A 243 15.20 -6.83 -1.18
C LEU A 243 15.31 -8.35 -1.21
N ASN A 244 16.25 -8.86 -1.95
CA ASN A 244 16.42 -10.29 -2.14
C ASN A 244 17.53 -10.85 -1.26
N ILE A 245 17.28 -11.95 -0.57
CA ILE A 245 18.31 -12.75 0.09
C ILE A 245 18.51 -14.01 -0.76
N ILE A 246 19.69 -14.13 -1.34
CA ILE A 246 20.03 -15.26 -2.22
C ILE A 246 21.15 -16.11 -1.64
N SER A 247 21.16 -17.38 -2.00
CA SER A 247 22.25 -18.29 -1.64
C SER A 247 23.55 -17.95 -2.37
N ARG A 248 24.68 -18.31 -1.79
CA ARG A 248 26.01 -18.15 -2.42
C ARG A 248 26.33 -19.34 -3.31
N GLY A 249 26.44 -19.10 -4.61
CA GLY A 249 26.80 -20.15 -5.57
C GLY A 249 25.79 -21.28 -5.63
N ALA A 250 26.24 -22.53 -5.47
CA ALA A 250 25.40 -23.73 -5.49
C ALA A 250 24.74 -24.06 -4.13
N ALA A 251 25.00 -23.27 -3.08
CA ALA A 251 24.42 -23.48 -1.76
C ALA A 251 22.91 -23.18 -1.78
N VAL A 252 22.23 -23.58 -0.73
CA VAL A 252 20.79 -23.32 -0.49
C VAL A 252 20.60 -22.68 0.87
N LEU A 253 19.51 -21.97 1.06
CA LEU A 253 19.15 -21.33 2.33
C LEU A 253 18.20 -22.26 3.11
N PRO A 254 18.52 -22.58 4.38
CA PRO A 254 17.62 -23.40 5.20
C PRO A 254 16.37 -22.62 5.57
N ILE A 255 15.20 -23.07 5.11
CA ILE A 255 13.90 -22.41 5.37
C ILE A 255 13.62 -22.36 6.87
N SER A 256 14.03 -23.35 7.65
CA SER A 256 13.84 -23.37 9.10
C SER A 256 14.49 -22.18 9.82
N ARG A 257 15.68 -21.75 9.37
CA ARG A 257 16.37 -20.57 9.92
C ARG A 257 15.68 -19.28 9.52
N LEU A 258 15.33 -19.14 8.23
CA LEU A 258 14.59 -17.98 7.72
C LEU A 258 13.26 -17.80 8.49
N ARG A 259 12.53 -18.89 8.70
CA ARG A 259 11.30 -18.92 9.48
C ARG A 259 11.51 -18.46 10.91
N SER A 260 12.47 -19.07 11.62
CA SER A 260 12.77 -18.75 13.02
C SER A 260 13.10 -17.26 13.19
N GLU A 261 13.88 -16.69 12.27
CA GLU A 261 14.26 -15.28 12.31
C GLU A 261 13.09 -14.35 11.96
N ALA A 262 12.26 -14.72 10.99
CA ALA A 262 11.05 -13.95 10.63
C ALA A 262 10.06 -13.93 11.81
N GLU A 263 9.80 -15.07 12.44
CA GLU A 263 8.94 -15.19 13.61
C GLU A 263 9.51 -14.43 14.83
N ALA A 264 10.81 -14.51 15.06
CA ALA A 264 11.50 -13.75 16.12
C ALA A 264 11.45 -12.22 15.89
N ALA A 265 11.35 -11.77 14.61
CA ALA A 265 11.13 -10.39 14.26
C ALA A 265 9.66 -9.94 14.38
N GLY A 266 8.75 -10.83 14.79
CA GLY A 266 7.33 -10.55 14.95
C GLY A 266 6.49 -10.72 13.68
N MET A 267 7.06 -11.27 12.60
CA MET A 267 6.29 -11.58 11.40
C MET A 267 5.34 -12.75 11.63
N ARG A 268 4.20 -12.73 10.94
CA ARG A 268 3.17 -13.78 10.99
C ARG A 268 2.98 -14.38 9.62
N LEU A 269 2.86 -15.70 9.57
CA LEU A 269 2.55 -16.42 8.34
C LEU A 269 1.06 -16.23 7.98
N SER A 270 0.78 -15.70 6.79
CA SER A 270 -0.57 -15.59 6.24
C SER A 270 -1.05 -16.92 5.65
N ASP A 271 -2.33 -17.00 5.34
CA ASP A 271 -2.94 -18.17 4.69
C ASP A 271 -2.43 -18.37 3.25
N GLU A 272 -1.89 -17.29 2.65
CA GLU A 272 -1.26 -17.31 1.32
C GLU A 272 0.19 -17.83 1.34
N GLY A 273 0.71 -18.16 2.52
CA GLY A 273 2.07 -18.66 2.69
C GLY A 273 3.16 -17.61 2.56
N VAL A 274 2.88 -16.37 2.96
CA VAL A 274 3.83 -15.26 3.05
C VAL A 274 3.94 -14.78 4.48
N TYR A 275 5.14 -14.50 4.96
CA TYR A 275 5.31 -13.83 6.25
C TYR A 275 5.04 -12.35 6.12
N GLN A 276 4.25 -11.78 7.02
CA GLN A 276 3.86 -10.38 7.06
C GLN A 276 4.27 -9.75 8.39
N LEU A 277 4.92 -8.60 8.35
CA LEU A 277 5.05 -7.74 9.52
C LEU A 277 3.90 -6.74 9.51
N LEU A 278 3.14 -6.71 10.60
CA LEU A 278 1.94 -5.86 10.70
C LEU A 278 2.20 -4.71 11.67
N ASP A 279 1.53 -3.59 11.44
CA ASP A 279 1.46 -2.49 12.39
C ASP A 279 0.42 -2.76 13.50
N SER A 280 0.24 -1.81 14.42
CA SER A 280 -0.74 -1.91 15.52
C SER A 280 -2.20 -1.92 15.05
N ARG A 281 -2.48 -1.55 13.81
CA ARG A 281 -3.81 -1.54 13.18
C ARG A 281 -4.08 -2.81 12.37
N GLY A 282 -3.06 -3.68 12.22
CA GLY A 282 -3.12 -4.88 11.40
C GLY A 282 -2.76 -4.65 9.92
N GLU A 283 -2.27 -3.46 9.56
CA GLU A 283 -1.82 -3.18 8.20
C GLU A 283 -0.40 -3.69 7.96
N VAL A 284 -0.15 -4.17 6.74
CA VAL A 284 1.13 -4.77 6.36
C VAL A 284 2.19 -3.69 6.19
N LEU A 285 3.31 -3.79 6.93
CA LEU A 285 4.48 -2.93 6.77
C LEU A 285 5.43 -3.46 5.69
N PHE A 286 5.70 -4.75 5.68
CA PHE A 286 6.42 -5.43 4.61
C PHE A 286 6.21 -6.95 4.71
N MET A 287 6.53 -7.64 3.63
CA MET A 287 6.31 -9.08 3.49
C MET A 287 7.61 -9.80 3.21
N LEU A 288 7.67 -11.09 3.60
CA LEU A 288 8.75 -12.01 3.22
C LEU A 288 8.14 -13.18 2.47
N SER A 289 8.51 -13.36 1.22
CA SER A 289 8.06 -14.44 0.36
C SER A 289 9.22 -15.32 -0.11
N ASN A 290 8.91 -16.56 -0.49
CA ASN A 290 9.87 -17.42 -1.15
C ASN A 290 10.01 -16.97 -2.63
N ARG A 291 11.23 -16.88 -3.15
CA ARG A 291 11.46 -16.59 -4.58
C ARG A 291 11.09 -17.76 -5.48
N GLU A 292 11.11 -18.97 -4.96
CA GLU A 292 10.61 -20.15 -5.65
C GLU A 292 9.09 -20.22 -5.48
N SER A 293 8.41 -20.88 -6.42
CA SER A 293 6.94 -20.95 -6.43
C SER A 293 6.28 -21.65 -5.23
N ALA A 294 7.09 -22.23 -4.33
CA ALA A 294 6.60 -22.88 -3.12
C ALA A 294 6.35 -21.83 -2.02
N ALA A 295 5.09 -21.63 -1.63
CA ALA A 295 4.72 -20.83 -0.49
C ALA A 295 5.30 -21.39 0.82
N PHE A 296 5.51 -20.54 1.83
CA PHE A 296 5.82 -21.02 3.16
C PHE A 296 4.59 -21.73 3.74
N ASP A 297 4.78 -22.97 4.22
CA ASP A 297 3.71 -23.76 4.82
C ASP A 297 4.08 -24.12 6.25
N ARG A 298 3.13 -24.00 7.18
CA ARG A 298 3.30 -24.42 8.57
C ARG A 298 3.55 -25.92 8.70
N ASN A 299 2.95 -26.70 7.81
CA ASN A 299 2.95 -28.15 7.83
C ASN A 299 3.97 -28.76 6.85
N ASN A 300 4.61 -27.97 6.00
CA ASN A 300 5.47 -28.49 4.96
C ASN A 300 6.91 -28.66 5.46
N ALA A 301 7.18 -29.83 6.04
CA ALA A 301 8.53 -30.32 6.26
C ALA A 301 9.25 -30.73 4.94
N GLN A 302 8.58 -30.62 3.78
CA GLN A 302 9.04 -31.20 2.52
C GLN A 302 9.89 -30.25 1.65
N ALA A 303 9.95 -28.96 1.96
CA ALA A 303 10.87 -28.02 1.31
C ALA A 303 11.83 -27.43 2.35
N PRO A 304 12.88 -28.17 2.78
CA PRO A 304 13.78 -27.71 3.84
C PRO A 304 14.67 -26.54 3.41
N GLU A 305 14.74 -26.23 2.10
CA GLU A 305 15.73 -25.35 1.50
C GLU A 305 15.12 -24.50 0.37
N THR A 306 15.67 -23.31 0.16
CA THR A 306 15.34 -22.43 -0.97
C THR A 306 16.60 -21.78 -1.54
N LYS A 307 16.57 -21.34 -2.80
CA LYS A 307 17.64 -20.55 -3.41
C LYS A 307 17.58 -19.08 -3.03
N GLY A 308 16.42 -18.61 -2.54
CA GLY A 308 16.28 -17.23 -2.11
C GLY A 308 14.88 -16.88 -1.60
N VAL A 309 14.82 -15.78 -0.88
CA VAL A 309 13.60 -15.15 -0.39
C VAL A 309 13.62 -13.66 -0.73
N THR A 310 12.44 -13.04 -0.80
CA THR A 310 12.26 -11.62 -1.10
C THR A 310 11.52 -10.94 0.05
N LEU A 311 12.09 -9.86 0.57
CA LEU A 311 11.38 -8.87 1.37
C LEU A 311 10.78 -7.84 0.42
N LEU A 312 9.48 -7.59 0.53
CA LEU A 312 8.73 -6.67 -0.33
C LEU A 312 8.10 -5.56 0.50
N PHE A 313 8.33 -4.32 0.09
CA PHE A 313 7.83 -3.10 0.71
C PHE A 313 6.99 -2.30 -0.28
N ASP A 314 5.68 -2.15 0.01
CA ASP A 314 4.73 -1.42 -0.82
C ASP A 314 4.67 0.04 -0.36
N VAL A 315 5.43 0.90 -1.02
CA VAL A 315 5.72 2.28 -0.58
C VAL A 315 4.47 3.09 -0.24
N PRO A 316 3.44 3.21 -1.11
CA PRO A 316 2.30 4.06 -0.81
C PRO A 316 1.40 3.53 0.31
N ARG A 317 1.49 2.25 0.65
CA ARG A 317 0.66 1.63 1.67
C ARG A 317 1.26 1.67 3.08
N VAL A 318 2.54 2.01 3.20
CA VAL A 318 3.26 1.93 4.47
C VAL A 318 3.51 3.32 5.05
N PRO A 319 3.04 3.63 6.26
CA PRO A 319 3.37 4.88 6.94
C PRO A 319 4.85 4.88 7.40
N ASP A 320 5.40 6.06 7.73
CA ASP A 320 6.76 6.21 8.24
C ASP A 320 7.83 5.48 7.39
N GLY A 321 7.75 5.63 6.07
CA GLY A 321 8.43 4.77 5.10
C GLY A 321 9.91 4.58 5.30
N VAL A 322 10.68 5.64 5.58
CA VAL A 322 12.13 5.52 5.80
C VAL A 322 12.43 4.65 7.02
N LYS A 323 11.71 4.85 8.12
CA LYS A 323 11.87 4.05 9.34
C LYS A 323 11.54 2.57 9.11
N ASN A 324 10.42 2.29 8.43
CA ASN A 324 9.99 0.93 8.17
C ASN A 324 10.88 0.23 7.13
N PHE A 325 11.37 0.97 6.13
CA PHE A 325 12.39 0.49 5.20
C PHE A 325 13.70 0.13 5.93
N ASP A 326 14.16 0.95 6.85
CA ASP A 326 15.35 0.65 7.67
C ASP A 326 15.15 -0.62 8.50
N GLY A 327 13.97 -0.82 9.06
CA GLY A 327 13.59 -2.06 9.74
C GLY A 327 13.65 -3.28 8.81
N MET A 328 13.16 -3.15 7.58
CA MET A 328 13.23 -4.20 6.56
C MET A 328 14.68 -4.51 6.17
N VAL A 329 15.53 -3.50 5.97
CA VAL A 329 16.97 -3.69 5.69
C VAL A 329 17.69 -4.40 6.83
N ALA A 330 17.42 -4.00 8.08
CA ALA A 330 18.01 -4.64 9.26
C ALA A 330 17.62 -6.12 9.35
N LEU A 331 16.34 -6.42 9.13
CA LEU A 331 15.87 -7.81 9.09
C LEU A 331 16.50 -8.59 7.92
N GLY A 332 16.58 -7.99 6.73
CA GLY A 332 17.19 -8.61 5.55
C GLY A 332 18.65 -8.97 5.78
N ARG A 333 19.43 -8.09 6.42
CA ARG A 333 20.82 -8.37 6.82
C ARG A 333 20.92 -9.52 7.83
N LYS A 334 20.03 -9.54 8.80
CA LYS A 334 19.96 -10.61 9.80
C LYS A 334 19.62 -11.96 9.16
N LEU A 335 18.58 -12.02 8.33
CA LEU A 335 18.21 -13.23 7.59
C LEU A 335 19.36 -13.73 6.69
N ALA A 336 20.04 -12.83 5.97
CA ALA A 336 21.17 -13.18 5.13
C ALA A 336 22.33 -13.80 5.95
N ASN A 337 22.66 -13.21 7.10
CA ASN A 337 23.73 -13.73 7.97
C ASN A 337 23.38 -15.11 8.54
N GLU A 338 22.19 -15.26 9.11
CA GLU A 338 21.77 -16.51 9.78
C GLU A 338 21.55 -17.66 8.79
N ALA A 339 21.06 -17.38 7.59
CA ALA A 339 20.87 -18.39 6.56
C ALA A 339 22.11 -18.64 5.69
N GLY A 340 23.19 -17.86 5.84
CA GLY A 340 24.40 -17.96 5.02
C GLY A 340 24.24 -17.40 3.60
N GLY A 341 23.29 -16.50 3.40
CA GLY A 341 22.98 -15.84 2.13
C GLY A 341 23.70 -14.50 1.92
N VAL A 342 23.26 -13.78 0.90
CA VAL A 342 23.69 -12.42 0.56
C VAL A 342 22.45 -11.58 0.31
N LEU A 343 22.39 -10.37 0.90
CA LEU A 343 21.37 -9.39 0.61
C LEU A 343 21.71 -8.64 -0.68
N VAL A 344 20.80 -8.67 -1.65
CA VAL A 344 20.98 -8.08 -2.98
C VAL A 344 19.74 -7.27 -3.38
N ASP A 345 19.92 -6.35 -4.33
CA ASP A 345 18.84 -5.63 -5.00
C ASP A 345 18.10 -6.51 -6.03
N ASP A 346 17.13 -5.94 -6.75
CA ASP A 346 16.38 -6.65 -7.81
C ASP A 346 17.27 -7.04 -9.00
N ASN A 347 18.40 -6.37 -9.19
CA ASN A 347 19.40 -6.71 -10.21
C ASN A 347 20.44 -7.74 -9.73
N LEU A 348 20.21 -8.35 -8.56
CA LEU A 348 21.10 -9.32 -7.91
C LEU A 348 22.48 -8.73 -7.55
N ARG A 349 22.60 -7.42 -7.39
CA ARG A 349 23.81 -6.75 -6.94
C ARG A 349 23.82 -6.66 -5.41
N PRO A 350 24.96 -6.88 -4.74
CA PRO A 350 25.05 -6.72 -3.30
C PRO A 350 24.58 -5.32 -2.86
N LEU A 351 23.66 -5.29 -1.91
CA LEU A 351 23.10 -4.04 -1.40
C LEU A 351 24.15 -3.34 -0.51
N THR A 352 24.65 -2.20 -0.97
CA THR A 352 25.64 -1.37 -0.27
C THR A 352 24.94 -0.30 0.58
N ASP A 353 25.68 0.26 1.57
CA ASP A 353 25.16 1.37 2.38
C ASP A 353 24.83 2.61 1.52
N ALA A 354 25.66 2.91 0.52
CA ALA A 354 25.38 3.99 -0.43
C ALA A 354 24.11 3.73 -1.26
N GLY A 355 23.85 2.48 -1.66
CA GLY A 355 22.59 2.09 -2.32
C GLY A 355 21.38 2.28 -1.41
N ILE A 356 21.50 1.90 -0.13
CA ILE A 356 20.46 2.11 0.88
C ILE A 356 20.16 3.59 1.09
N ASP A 357 21.18 4.44 1.19
CA ASP A 357 21.01 5.88 1.37
C ASP A 357 20.34 6.54 0.15
N LYS A 358 20.65 6.07 -1.05
CA LYS A 358 19.96 6.50 -2.28
C LYS A 358 18.48 6.15 -2.23
N ILE A 359 18.14 4.92 -1.84
CA ILE A 359 16.73 4.48 -1.69
C ILE A 359 16.02 5.33 -0.63
N ARG A 360 16.63 5.59 0.53
CA ARG A 360 16.07 6.48 1.57
C ARG A 360 15.72 7.87 1.03
N THR A 361 16.63 8.45 0.25
CA THR A 361 16.41 9.78 -0.36
C THR A 361 15.22 9.76 -1.32
N GLN A 362 15.11 8.74 -2.16
CA GLN A 362 13.99 8.59 -3.09
C GLN A 362 12.67 8.31 -2.37
N LEU A 363 12.67 7.49 -1.33
CA LEU A 363 11.52 7.28 -0.48
C LEU A 363 11.02 8.60 0.12
N ALA A 364 11.90 9.41 0.71
CA ALA A 364 11.54 10.72 1.26
C ALA A 364 10.88 11.62 0.22
N GLN A 365 11.35 11.60 -1.04
CA GLN A 365 10.74 12.36 -2.13
C GLN A 365 9.35 11.85 -2.50
N ILE A 366 9.14 10.52 -2.55
CA ILE A 366 7.83 9.92 -2.83
C ILE A 366 6.84 10.29 -1.72
N TYR A 367 7.23 10.13 -0.46
CA TYR A 367 6.40 10.47 0.69
C TYR A 367 6.03 11.96 0.70
N GLY A 368 7.00 12.85 0.42
CA GLY A 368 6.73 14.30 0.29
C GLY A 368 5.73 14.63 -0.82
N ARG A 369 5.78 13.94 -1.97
CA ARG A 369 4.79 14.10 -3.05
C ARG A 369 3.41 13.61 -2.63
N MET A 370 3.32 12.49 -1.92
CA MET A 370 2.06 11.95 -1.42
C MET A 370 1.41 12.88 -0.40
N GLU A 371 2.18 13.41 0.54
CA GLU A 371 1.69 14.39 1.52
C GLU A 371 1.23 15.69 0.86
N ALA A 372 2.01 16.23 -0.09
CA ALA A 372 1.64 17.44 -0.82
C ALA A 372 0.32 17.29 -1.61
N ARG A 373 -0.04 16.06 -2.01
CA ARG A 373 -1.31 15.75 -2.68
C ARG A 373 -2.46 15.50 -1.69
N GLY A 374 -2.21 15.42 -0.38
CA GLY A 374 -3.20 15.06 0.64
C GLY A 374 -3.47 13.56 0.76
N VAL A 375 -2.63 12.72 0.14
CA VAL A 375 -2.71 11.26 0.18
C VAL A 375 -1.49 10.73 0.95
N ALA A 376 -1.44 10.96 2.25
CA ALA A 376 -0.34 10.46 3.06
C ALA A 376 -0.24 8.92 2.98
N ALA A 377 0.98 8.40 2.83
CA ALA A 377 1.21 6.96 2.73
C ALA A 377 0.69 6.22 3.97
N GLY A 378 0.10 5.03 3.79
CA GLY A 378 -0.53 4.26 4.87
C GLY A 378 -1.79 4.91 5.45
N SER A 379 -2.27 6.04 4.90
CA SER A 379 -3.57 6.61 5.25
C SER A 379 -4.72 5.78 4.65
N ARG A 380 -5.93 5.97 5.18
CA ARG A 380 -7.14 5.33 4.61
C ARG A 380 -7.33 5.63 3.13
N LEU A 381 -6.95 6.84 2.67
CA LEU A 381 -7.01 7.22 1.26
C LEU A 381 -5.97 6.44 0.44
N ALA A 382 -4.73 6.38 0.91
CA ALA A 382 -3.67 5.63 0.24
C ALA A 382 -4.01 4.13 0.16
N LEU A 383 -4.49 3.52 1.25
CA LEU A 383 -4.89 2.11 1.26
C LEU A 383 -6.01 1.79 0.26
N ARG A 384 -6.89 2.75 -0.02
CA ARG A 384 -7.96 2.60 -1.02
C ARG A 384 -7.45 2.79 -2.45
N LEU A 385 -6.58 3.77 -2.70
CA LEU A 385 -6.05 4.05 -4.04
C LEU A 385 -5.08 2.96 -4.51
N PHE A 386 -4.36 2.34 -3.59
CA PHE A 386 -3.35 1.32 -3.87
C PHE A 386 -3.78 -0.09 -3.41
N SER A 387 -5.11 -0.34 -3.44
CA SER A 387 -5.70 -1.66 -3.15
C SER A 387 -5.53 -2.64 -4.30
#